data_93de78166a1fd1fd125bf7c0123f0062
#
_entry.id   93de78166a1fd1fd125bf7c0123f0062
#
_cell.length_a   1.000
_cell.length_b   1.000
_cell.length_c   1.000
_cell.angle_alpha   90.00
_cell.angle_beta   90.00
_cell.angle_gamma   90.00
#
_symmetry.space_group_name_H-M   'P 1'
#
loop_
_entity.id
_entity.type
_entity.pdbx_description
1 polymer ?
#
loop_
_entity_poly.entity_id
_entity_poly.type
_entity_poly.pdbx_seq_one_letter_code
_entity_poly.pdbx_strand_id
1 'polypeptide(L)'
;MIFNGTSKWRILPHSSEIQSRPAQTIVCERILVPIDGSPASMHAVEWAIELSRAADAELTILMVIDYDAHISAFEQVSMSGYLPSELKIAAYRFLAELMHEIPRSVRAHTRVEEGDPGEVTVAVAAEEESHLIVMGSRGFGTFERIAFGSVSTHVTRHAHCPVLLAK
;
A
#
# COMPACT_ATOMS: atom_id res chain seq x y z
N MET A 1 -45.51 -6.63 -10.55
CA MET A 1 -44.79 -5.41 -10.96
C MET A 1 -43.64 -5.86 -11.85
N ILE A 2 -43.80 -5.75 -13.15
CA ILE A 2 -42.87 -6.30 -14.16
C ILE A 2 -41.79 -5.27 -14.34
N PHE A 3 -40.56 -5.58 -13.92
CA PHE A 3 -39.40 -4.78 -14.21
C PHE A 3 -39.04 -4.91 -15.69
N ASN A 4 -39.45 -3.93 -16.47
CA ASN A 4 -38.98 -3.78 -17.86
C ASN A 4 -37.59 -3.17 -17.86
N GLY A 5 -36.60 -4.01 -17.54
CA GLY A 5 -35.21 -3.62 -17.47
C GLY A 5 -34.55 -3.62 -18.84
N THR A 6 -34.47 -2.49 -19.50
CA THR A 6 -33.44 -2.28 -20.50
C THR A 6 -32.10 -2.22 -19.75
N SER A 7 -31.49 -3.38 -19.67
CA SER A 7 -30.30 -3.63 -18.87
C SER A 7 -29.11 -2.83 -19.35
N LYS A 8 -28.68 -1.87 -18.52
CA LYS A 8 -27.37 -1.19 -18.60
C LYS A 8 -26.18 -2.12 -18.29
N TRP A 9 -26.37 -3.44 -18.24
CA TRP A 9 -25.33 -4.43 -17.93
C TRP A 9 -24.66 -5.05 -19.15
N ARG A 10 -24.74 -4.39 -20.31
CA ARG A 10 -24.06 -4.78 -21.55
C ARG A 10 -22.60 -4.37 -21.61
N ILE A 11 -21.89 -4.33 -20.48
CA ILE A 11 -20.47 -3.92 -20.45
C ILE A 11 -19.52 -5.12 -20.28
N LEU A 12 -20.04 -6.32 -20.08
CA LEU A 12 -19.17 -7.48 -20.15
C LEU A 12 -19.02 -7.87 -21.63
N PRO A 13 -17.82 -7.83 -22.17
CA PRO A 13 -17.58 -8.34 -23.51
C PRO A 13 -18.02 -9.79 -23.58
N HIS A 14 -18.67 -10.19 -24.66
CA HIS A 14 -19.00 -11.59 -24.89
C HIS A 14 -17.73 -12.43 -24.78
N SER A 15 -17.85 -13.65 -24.27
CA SER A 15 -16.70 -14.57 -24.09
C SER A 15 -15.81 -14.68 -25.34
N SER A 16 -16.40 -14.55 -26.54
CA SER A 16 -15.69 -14.47 -27.81
C SER A 16 -14.84 -13.22 -28.02
N GLU A 17 -15.24 -12.08 -27.41
CA GLU A 17 -14.47 -10.83 -27.50
C GLU A 17 -13.28 -10.82 -26.53
N ILE A 18 -13.41 -11.52 -25.39
CA ILE A 18 -12.28 -11.72 -24.47
C ILE A 18 -11.23 -12.62 -25.12
N GLN A 19 -11.64 -13.67 -25.83
CA GLN A 19 -10.74 -14.60 -26.51
C GLN A 19 -10.05 -14.00 -27.74
N SER A 20 -10.64 -12.97 -28.39
CA SER A 20 -10.10 -12.31 -29.58
C SER A 20 -9.16 -11.14 -29.23
N ARG A 21 -9.08 -10.69 -27.98
CA ARG A 21 -8.06 -9.70 -27.57
C ARG A 21 -6.70 -10.39 -27.55
N PRO A 22 -5.69 -9.82 -28.23
CA PRO A 22 -4.33 -10.28 -28.01
C PRO A 22 -4.06 -10.23 -26.51
N ALA A 23 -3.48 -11.30 -25.96
CA ALA A 23 -3.13 -11.36 -24.56
C ALA A 23 -2.23 -10.15 -24.26
N GLN A 24 -2.81 -9.11 -23.68
CA GLN A 24 -2.02 -8.02 -23.12
C GLN A 24 -1.32 -8.59 -21.89
N THR A 25 -0.03 -8.82 -22.04
CA THR A 25 0.79 -9.22 -20.92
C THR A 25 0.73 -8.08 -19.90
N ILE A 26 0.09 -8.34 -18.76
CA ILE A 26 0.12 -7.41 -17.64
C ILE A 26 1.54 -7.48 -17.09
N VAL A 27 2.28 -6.39 -17.26
CA VAL A 27 3.62 -6.24 -16.73
C VAL A 27 3.48 -5.77 -15.27
N CYS A 28 4.07 -6.51 -14.33
CA CYS A 28 4.14 -6.13 -12.92
C CYS A 28 5.60 -6.27 -12.47
N GLU A 29 6.37 -5.21 -12.69
CA GLU A 29 7.81 -5.19 -12.39
C GLU A 29 8.14 -4.48 -11.09
N ARG A 30 7.24 -3.63 -10.58
CA ARG A 30 7.46 -2.82 -9.37
C ARG A 30 6.21 -2.87 -8.49
N ILE A 31 6.40 -3.31 -7.25
CA ILE A 31 5.35 -3.42 -6.24
C ILE A 31 5.72 -2.52 -5.07
N LEU A 32 4.80 -1.65 -4.67
CA LEU A 32 4.94 -0.79 -3.49
C LEU A 32 4.10 -1.35 -2.34
N VAL A 33 4.69 -1.44 -1.16
CA VAL A 33 4.01 -1.86 0.07
C VAL A 33 4.19 -0.80 1.14
N PRO A 34 3.20 0.07 1.35
CA PRO A 34 3.19 0.96 2.50
C PRO A 34 2.86 0.19 3.78
N ILE A 35 3.65 0.41 4.82
CA ILE A 35 3.51 -0.25 6.12
C ILE A 35 3.49 0.74 7.27
N ASP A 36 2.76 0.36 8.33
CA ASP A 36 2.73 1.06 9.61
C ASP A 36 3.11 0.15 10.79
N GLY A 37 3.46 -1.11 10.54
CA GLY A 37 3.75 -2.12 11.55
C GLY A 37 2.50 -2.82 12.12
N SER A 38 1.30 -2.48 11.68
CA SER A 38 0.07 -3.17 12.09
C SER A 38 0.03 -4.60 11.51
N PRO A 39 -0.72 -5.54 12.15
CA PRO A 39 -0.87 -6.89 11.61
C PRO A 39 -1.36 -6.94 10.16
N ALA A 40 -2.26 -6.03 9.78
CA ALA A 40 -2.76 -5.96 8.41
C ALA A 40 -1.69 -5.48 7.41
N SER A 41 -0.84 -4.53 7.80
CA SER A 41 0.27 -4.11 6.95
C SER A 41 1.36 -5.17 6.84
N MET A 42 1.62 -5.93 7.91
CA MET A 42 2.55 -7.06 7.87
C MET A 42 2.02 -8.20 6.99
N HIS A 43 0.72 -8.48 7.05
CA HIS A 43 0.09 -9.43 6.12
C HIS A 43 0.17 -8.95 4.66
N ALA A 44 0.09 -7.65 4.42
CA ALA A 44 0.32 -7.09 3.07
C ALA A 44 1.75 -7.33 2.58
N VAL A 45 2.77 -7.28 3.46
CA VAL A 45 4.16 -7.63 3.12
C VAL A 45 4.26 -9.09 2.68
N GLU A 46 3.61 -10.02 3.38
CA GLU A 46 3.61 -11.43 3.00
C GLU A 46 3.04 -11.62 1.58
N TRP A 47 1.90 -11.01 1.29
CA TRP A 47 1.31 -11.02 -0.05
C TRP A 47 2.24 -10.42 -1.10
N ALA A 48 2.87 -9.29 -0.80
CA ALA A 48 3.76 -8.62 -1.72
C ALA A 48 5.01 -9.44 -2.03
N ILE A 49 5.57 -10.14 -1.05
CA ILE A 49 6.68 -11.08 -1.24
C ILE A 49 6.30 -12.19 -2.24
N GLU A 50 5.15 -12.83 -2.05
CA GLU A 50 4.72 -13.91 -2.94
C GLU A 50 4.41 -13.40 -4.37
N LEU A 51 3.78 -12.22 -4.49
CA LEU A 51 3.53 -11.59 -5.78
C LEU A 51 4.83 -11.18 -6.47
N SER A 52 5.78 -10.60 -5.73
CA SER A 52 7.10 -10.22 -6.27
C SER A 52 7.86 -11.44 -6.80
N ARG A 53 7.82 -12.56 -6.07
CA ARG A 53 8.43 -13.81 -6.53
C ARG A 53 7.76 -14.36 -7.79
N ALA A 54 6.43 -14.32 -7.86
CA ALA A 54 5.68 -14.85 -8.98
C ALA A 54 5.86 -14.02 -10.26
N ALA A 55 6.02 -12.70 -10.13
CA ALA A 55 6.15 -11.76 -11.24
C ALA A 55 7.60 -11.38 -11.56
N ASP A 56 8.59 -11.84 -10.78
CA ASP A 56 9.98 -11.33 -10.79
C ASP A 56 10.05 -9.81 -10.61
N ALA A 57 9.17 -9.25 -9.75
CA ALA A 57 9.04 -7.83 -9.51
C ALA A 57 9.99 -7.35 -8.43
N GLU A 58 10.39 -6.08 -8.51
CA GLU A 58 11.06 -5.37 -7.44
C GLU A 58 10.04 -4.91 -6.40
N LEU A 59 10.40 -5.02 -5.12
CA LEU A 59 9.54 -4.70 -3.98
C LEU A 59 10.08 -3.49 -3.22
N THR A 60 9.32 -2.40 -3.18
CA THR A 60 9.60 -1.27 -2.29
C THR A 60 8.73 -1.36 -1.05
N ILE A 61 9.36 -1.41 0.12
CA ILE A 61 8.67 -1.32 1.41
C ILE A 61 8.78 0.11 1.91
N LEU A 62 7.63 0.79 1.96
CA LEU A 62 7.54 2.20 2.34
C LEU A 62 7.03 2.33 3.77
N MET A 63 7.75 3.08 4.60
CA MET A 63 7.26 3.55 5.89
C MET A 63 7.14 5.07 5.85
N VAL A 64 5.97 5.60 6.20
CA VAL A 64 5.73 7.03 6.26
C VAL A 64 5.61 7.47 7.71
N ILE A 65 6.38 8.49 8.08
CA ILE A 65 6.33 9.10 9.42
C ILE A 65 5.38 10.28 9.35
N ASP A 66 4.22 10.13 9.99
CA ASP A 66 3.24 11.19 10.14
C ASP A 66 3.50 11.93 11.46
N TYR A 67 4.16 13.07 11.37
CA TYR A 67 4.42 13.91 12.55
C TYR A 67 3.15 14.56 13.09
N ASP A 68 2.18 14.90 12.23
CA ASP A 68 0.97 15.60 12.65
C ASP A 68 0.09 14.69 13.52
N ALA A 69 0.02 13.39 13.20
CA ALA A 69 -0.67 12.42 14.04
C ALA A 69 -0.02 12.27 15.43
N HIS A 70 1.29 12.53 15.55
CA HIS A 70 2.02 12.44 16.82
C HIS A 70 2.12 13.75 17.57
N ILE A 71 2.15 14.90 16.87
CA ILE A 71 2.23 16.24 17.50
C ILE A 71 0.95 16.55 18.28
N SER A 72 -0.23 16.19 17.80
CA SER A 72 -1.49 16.43 18.51
C SER A 72 -1.57 15.76 19.90
N ALA A 73 -0.84 14.68 20.12
CA ALA A 73 -0.69 14.02 21.42
C ALA A 73 0.47 14.61 22.23
N PHE A 74 1.36 15.36 21.64
CA PHE A 74 2.64 15.77 22.20
C PHE A 74 2.84 17.28 22.39
N GLU A 75 1.97 18.14 21.82
CA GLU A 75 1.97 19.58 22.14
C GLU A 75 1.83 19.87 23.64
N GLN A 76 1.38 18.88 24.42
CA GLN A 76 1.33 18.96 25.88
C GLN A 76 2.67 18.67 26.56
N VAL A 77 3.67 18.15 25.90
CA VAL A 77 4.97 17.75 26.49
C VAL A 77 6.16 18.45 25.82
N SER A 78 6.00 19.71 25.49
CA SER A 78 7.06 20.71 25.26
C SER A 78 8.41 20.26 24.66
N MET A 79 8.70 20.88 23.49
CA MET A 79 10.01 21.49 23.24
C MET A 79 11.26 20.62 23.30
N SER A 80 11.33 19.50 22.65
CA SER A 80 12.63 19.01 22.27
C SER A 80 12.61 18.51 20.83
N GLY A 81 13.44 19.10 19.99
CA GLY A 81 13.66 18.68 18.59
C GLY A 81 14.27 17.28 18.43
N TYR A 82 14.16 16.46 19.48
CA TYR A 82 14.62 15.07 19.54
C TYR A 82 13.61 14.07 18.98
N LEU A 83 12.31 14.35 19.09
CA LEU A 83 11.27 13.39 18.71
C LEU A 83 11.28 12.98 17.22
N PRO A 84 11.45 13.91 16.26
CA PRO A 84 11.52 13.53 14.84
C PRO A 84 12.68 12.60 14.51
N SER A 85 13.86 12.83 15.12
CA SER A 85 15.03 11.99 14.89
C SER A 85 14.89 10.60 15.51
N GLU A 86 14.25 10.47 16.67
CA GLU A 86 14.00 9.17 17.32
C GLU A 86 13.00 8.32 16.52
N LEU A 87 11.92 8.93 16.02
CA LEU A 87 10.96 8.23 15.16
C LEU A 87 11.61 7.72 13.88
N LYS A 88 12.46 8.56 13.26
CA LYS A 88 13.19 8.18 12.06
C LYS A 88 14.16 7.02 12.31
N ILE A 89 14.91 7.07 13.41
CA ILE A 89 15.80 5.98 13.83
C ILE A 89 15.00 4.69 14.09
N ALA A 90 13.86 4.78 14.77
CA ALA A 90 13.00 3.64 15.03
C ALA A 90 12.46 3.03 13.73
N ALA A 91 12.03 3.86 12.76
CA ALA A 91 11.57 3.41 11.45
C ALA A 91 12.67 2.65 10.69
N TYR A 92 13.87 3.21 10.62
CA TYR A 92 15.01 2.53 9.96
C TYR A 92 15.38 1.22 10.63
N ARG A 93 15.37 1.17 11.97
CA ARG A 93 15.64 -0.07 12.71
C ARG A 93 14.60 -1.14 12.40
N PHE A 94 13.31 -0.79 12.46
CA PHE A 94 12.23 -1.70 12.15
C PHE A 94 12.34 -2.25 10.72
N LEU A 95 12.59 -1.38 9.75
CA LEU A 95 12.77 -1.79 8.35
C LEU A 95 14.01 -2.67 8.16
N ALA A 96 15.11 -2.39 8.87
CA ALA A 96 16.29 -3.23 8.80
C ALA A 96 16.03 -4.64 9.35
N GLU A 97 15.29 -4.77 10.45
CA GLU A 97 14.86 -6.06 11.00
C GLU A 97 13.95 -6.79 10.01
N LEU A 98 12.95 -6.10 9.45
CA LEU A 98 12.04 -6.67 8.44
C LEU A 98 12.80 -7.17 7.20
N MET A 99 13.80 -6.45 6.73
CA MET A 99 14.61 -6.85 5.57
C MET A 99 15.37 -8.16 5.79
N HIS A 100 15.70 -8.51 7.03
CA HIS A 100 16.32 -9.81 7.33
C HIS A 100 15.35 -11.00 7.17
N GLU A 101 14.05 -10.74 7.24
CA GLU A 101 13.01 -11.75 7.08
C GLU A 101 12.60 -11.97 5.62
N ILE A 102 12.94 -11.02 4.74
CA ILE A 102 12.61 -11.12 3.32
C ILE A 102 13.53 -12.13 2.63
N PRO A 103 12.96 -13.11 1.89
CA PRO A 103 13.75 -14.09 1.15
C PRO A 103 14.71 -13.42 0.16
N ARG A 104 15.96 -13.88 0.10
CA ARG A 104 16.98 -13.35 -0.82
C ARG A 104 16.63 -13.47 -2.31
N SER A 105 15.63 -14.27 -2.63
CA SER A 105 15.11 -14.41 -3.99
C SER A 105 14.21 -13.23 -4.41
N VAL A 106 13.82 -12.36 -3.47
CA VAL A 106 13.04 -11.14 -3.73
C VAL A 106 13.97 -9.95 -3.77
N ARG A 107 13.92 -9.20 -4.85
CA ARG A 107 14.63 -7.92 -4.96
C ARG A 107 13.83 -6.87 -4.19
N ALA A 108 14.22 -6.61 -2.95
CA ALA A 108 13.52 -5.69 -2.08
C ALA A 108 14.44 -4.57 -1.59
N HIS A 109 13.86 -3.39 -1.43
CA HIS A 109 14.49 -2.26 -0.74
C HIS A 109 13.48 -1.53 0.14
N THR A 110 13.96 -0.67 1.01
CA THR A 110 13.14 0.08 1.95
C THR A 110 13.24 1.56 1.69
N ARG A 111 12.14 2.27 1.95
CA ARG A 111 12.06 3.72 1.84
C ARG A 111 11.37 4.29 3.08
N VAL A 112 11.89 5.38 3.63
CA VAL A 112 11.27 6.13 4.74
C VAL A 112 11.00 7.54 4.24
N GLU A 113 9.76 7.96 4.34
CA GLU A 113 9.29 9.29 3.96
C GLU A 113 8.55 9.95 5.11
N GLU A 114 8.34 11.27 5.01
CA GLU A 114 7.68 12.10 6.01
C GLU A 114 6.44 12.76 5.38
N GLY A 115 5.33 12.80 6.13
CA GLY A 115 4.09 13.47 5.69
C GLY A 115 2.83 12.64 5.91
N ASP A 116 1.74 13.00 5.21
CA ASP A 116 0.50 12.22 5.23
C ASP A 116 0.69 10.87 4.55
N PRO A 117 0.41 9.75 5.22
CA PRO A 117 0.69 8.41 4.67
C PRO A 117 -0.05 8.11 3.36
N GLY A 118 -1.26 8.65 3.19
CA GLY A 118 -2.04 8.45 1.98
C GLY A 118 -1.45 9.21 0.80
N GLU A 119 -1.16 10.49 0.99
CA GLU A 119 -0.58 11.37 -0.04
C GLU A 119 0.82 10.90 -0.44
N VAL A 120 1.67 10.62 0.54
CA VAL A 120 3.03 10.14 0.31
C VAL A 120 3.04 8.80 -0.42
N THR A 121 2.16 7.85 -0.04
CA THR A 121 2.07 6.57 -0.75
C THR A 121 1.72 6.75 -2.23
N VAL A 122 0.77 7.62 -2.54
CA VAL A 122 0.39 7.91 -3.94
C VAL A 122 1.53 8.59 -4.69
N ALA A 123 2.21 9.54 -4.05
CA ALA A 123 3.35 10.25 -4.65
C ALA A 123 4.53 9.30 -4.96
N VAL A 124 4.91 8.46 -3.99
CA VAL A 124 5.98 7.47 -4.15
C VAL A 124 5.62 6.45 -5.22
N ALA A 125 4.37 5.97 -5.24
CA ALA A 125 3.91 5.06 -6.28
C ALA A 125 4.06 5.65 -7.68
N ALA A 126 3.75 6.94 -7.83
CA ALA A 126 3.90 7.66 -9.10
C ALA A 126 5.36 7.89 -9.47
N GLU A 127 6.20 8.30 -8.51
CA GLU A 127 7.64 8.54 -8.70
C GLU A 127 8.37 7.27 -9.15
N GLU A 128 8.08 6.14 -8.50
CA GLU A 128 8.69 4.84 -8.80
C GLU A 128 7.98 4.12 -9.96
N GLU A 129 6.95 4.73 -10.55
CA GLU A 129 6.10 4.11 -11.58
C GLU A 129 5.64 2.71 -11.16
N SER A 130 5.14 2.57 -9.94
CA SER A 130 4.69 1.29 -9.39
C SER A 130 3.55 0.69 -10.22
N HIS A 131 3.62 -0.60 -10.49
CA HIS A 131 2.60 -1.33 -11.24
C HIS A 131 1.49 -1.88 -10.33
N LEU A 132 1.77 -1.98 -9.03
CA LEU A 132 0.84 -2.47 -8.01
C LEU A 132 1.19 -1.88 -6.65
N ILE A 133 0.16 -1.45 -5.91
CA ILE A 133 0.29 -1.18 -4.48
C ILE A 133 -0.38 -2.34 -3.73
N VAL A 134 0.33 -2.92 -2.75
CA VAL A 134 -0.21 -3.92 -1.83
C VAL A 134 -0.20 -3.34 -0.44
N MET A 135 -1.35 -3.22 0.22
CA MET A 135 -1.41 -2.57 1.53
C MET A 135 -2.45 -3.21 2.44
N GLY A 136 -2.30 -3.02 3.74
CA GLY A 136 -3.33 -3.40 4.69
C GLY A 136 -4.62 -2.63 4.45
N SER A 137 -5.75 -3.31 4.60
CA SER A 137 -7.06 -2.64 4.50
C SER A 137 -7.32 -1.68 5.66
N ARG A 138 -6.61 -1.84 6.78
CA ARG A 138 -6.67 -1.04 8.02
C ARG A 138 -5.28 -0.90 8.61
N GLY A 139 -5.04 0.17 9.38
CA GLY A 139 -3.84 0.37 10.18
C GLY A 139 -4.15 0.35 11.68
N PHE A 140 -3.21 0.81 12.50
CA PHE A 140 -3.42 1.04 13.93
C PHE A 140 -4.53 2.07 14.16
N GLY A 141 -5.51 1.75 15.01
CA GLY A 141 -6.54 2.70 15.45
C GLY A 141 -7.87 2.69 14.70
N THR A 142 -8.08 1.79 13.76
CA THR A 142 -9.37 1.67 13.07
C THR A 142 -10.34 0.81 13.89
N PHE A 143 -11.52 1.38 14.23
CA PHE A 143 -12.59 0.63 14.89
C PHE A 143 -13.03 -0.57 14.03
N GLU A 144 -13.33 -1.71 14.66
CA GLU A 144 -13.75 -2.97 14.01
C GLU A 144 -14.93 -2.82 13.03
N ARG A 145 -15.70 -1.75 13.14
CA ARG A 145 -16.90 -1.48 12.32
C ARG A 145 -16.61 -0.79 10.98
N ILE A 146 -15.37 -0.31 10.77
CA ILE A 146 -15.00 0.40 9.54
C ILE A 146 -14.28 -0.59 8.63
N ALA A 147 -14.79 -0.79 7.42
CA ALA A 147 -14.27 -1.76 6.46
C ALA A 147 -12.88 -1.39 5.93
N PHE A 148 -12.58 -0.07 5.81
CA PHE A 148 -11.33 0.45 5.26
C PHE A 148 -10.81 1.61 6.11
N GLY A 149 -9.49 1.71 6.28
CA GLY A 149 -8.83 2.84 6.95
C GLY A 149 -8.82 4.10 6.07
N SER A 150 -8.50 5.26 6.69
CA SER A 150 -8.36 6.53 5.96
C SER A 150 -7.31 6.45 4.86
N VAL A 151 -6.12 5.94 5.17
CA VAL A 151 -5.00 5.76 4.23
C VAL A 151 -5.38 4.86 3.07
N SER A 152 -5.91 3.66 3.34
CA SER A 152 -6.32 2.73 2.27
C SER A 152 -7.43 3.28 1.39
N THR A 153 -8.36 4.05 1.97
CA THR A 153 -9.42 4.75 1.22
C THR A 153 -8.82 5.84 0.32
N HIS A 154 -7.86 6.63 0.84
CA HIS A 154 -7.20 7.68 0.07
C HIS A 154 -6.40 7.08 -1.11
N VAL A 155 -5.54 6.10 -0.83
CA VAL A 155 -4.72 5.43 -1.85
C VAL A 155 -5.58 4.79 -2.94
N THR A 156 -6.65 4.06 -2.57
CA THR A 156 -7.54 3.42 -3.54
C THR A 156 -8.21 4.42 -4.49
N ARG A 157 -8.43 5.66 -4.04
CA ARG A 157 -9.06 6.71 -4.86
C ARG A 157 -8.08 7.44 -5.76
N HIS A 158 -6.83 7.57 -5.38
CA HIS A 158 -5.87 8.47 -6.01
C HIS A 158 -4.69 7.75 -6.69
N ALA A 159 -4.48 6.47 -6.40
CA ALA A 159 -3.42 5.72 -7.06
C ALA A 159 -3.66 5.60 -8.58
N HIS A 160 -2.59 5.72 -9.35
CA HIS A 160 -2.60 5.54 -10.81
C HIS A 160 -2.48 4.07 -11.24
N CYS A 161 -2.20 3.17 -10.31
CA CYS A 161 -2.06 1.73 -10.53
C CYS A 161 -3.07 0.93 -9.69
N PRO A 162 -3.27 -0.36 -9.96
CA PRO A 162 -4.07 -1.25 -9.13
C PRO A 162 -3.64 -1.25 -7.67
N VAL A 163 -4.61 -1.42 -6.76
CA VAL A 163 -4.38 -1.51 -5.31
C VAL A 163 -4.98 -2.80 -4.79
N LEU A 164 -4.16 -3.62 -4.16
CA LEU A 164 -4.57 -4.84 -3.47
C LEU A 164 -4.65 -4.56 -1.97
N LEU A 165 -5.82 -4.82 -1.39
CA LEU A 165 -6.06 -4.65 0.04
C LEU A 165 -6.02 -6.00 0.75
N ALA A 166 -5.00 -6.23 1.58
CA ALA A 166 -4.88 -7.38 2.46
C ALA A 166 -5.74 -7.16 3.73
N LYS A 167 -6.37 -8.25 4.22
CA LYS A 167 -7.23 -8.23 5.42
C LYS A 167 -6.62 -9.06 6.52
#